data_6de152e35ec4d679dd09ad8bc75a9afe
#
_entry.id   6de152e35ec4d679dd09ad8bc75a9afe
#
_cell.length_a   1.000
_cell.length_b   1.000
_cell.length_c   1.000
_cell.angle_alpha   90.00
_cell.angle_beta   90.00
_cell.angle_gamma   90.00
#
_symmetry.space_group_name_H-M   'P 1'
#
loop_
_entity.id
_entity.type
_entity.pdbx_description
1 polymer ?
#
loop_
_entity_poly.entity_id
_entity_poly.type
_entity_poly.pdbx_seq_one_letter_code
_entity_poly.pdbx_strand_id
1 'polypeptide(L)'
;MIIYIFMELFYNIVLLIAVVLLILCLTYIGIVISSKKNVGESVSDFPPTKSSCPDNWEAKTVDTNGVEKVYCVLPNEDQKNVGNLLDVYENGTNASNTYGYNSEIASPEKVIDFENPLWAAQGKTPDCQKKAWADSNDVLW
;
A
#
# COMPACT_ATOMS: atom_id res chain seq x y z
N MET A 1 29.75 54.14 -21.39
CA MET A 1 28.82 53.50 -22.33
C MET A 1 29.11 52.02 -22.54
N ILE A 2 30.33 51.60 -22.77
CA ILE A 2 30.72 50.18 -22.98
C ILE A 2 30.44 49.30 -21.74
N ILE A 3 30.69 49.75 -20.54
CA ILE A 3 30.50 49.02 -19.29
C ILE A 3 29.01 48.66 -19.05
N TYR A 4 28.09 49.55 -19.36
CA TYR A 4 26.66 49.31 -19.23
C TYR A 4 26.18 48.20 -20.18
N ILE A 5 26.68 48.16 -21.40
CA ILE A 5 26.33 47.12 -22.39
C ILE A 5 26.85 45.75 -21.92
N PHE A 6 28.05 45.67 -21.35
CA PHE A 6 28.60 44.44 -20.79
C PHE A 6 27.80 43.94 -19.55
N MET A 7 27.33 44.84 -18.71
CA MET A 7 26.52 44.48 -17.54
C MET A 7 25.14 43.91 -17.96
N GLU A 8 24.48 44.55 -18.94
CA GLU A 8 23.21 44.03 -19.46
C GLU A 8 23.35 42.66 -20.16
N LEU A 9 24.44 42.52 -20.95
CA LEU A 9 24.73 41.25 -21.63
C LEU A 9 24.99 40.11 -20.60
N PHE A 10 25.80 40.44 -19.59
CA PHE A 10 26.09 39.47 -18.50
C PHE A 10 24.84 39.09 -17.73
N TYR A 11 23.98 40.03 -17.37
CA TYR A 11 22.74 39.79 -16.67
C TYR A 11 21.80 38.87 -17.50
N ASN A 12 21.66 39.14 -18.78
CA ASN A 12 20.83 38.34 -19.67
C ASN A 12 21.36 36.91 -19.82
N ILE A 13 22.67 36.73 -19.89
CA ILE A 13 23.29 35.39 -19.98
C ILE A 13 23.05 34.61 -18.68
N VAL A 14 23.26 35.26 -17.52
CA VAL A 14 23.04 34.61 -16.20
C VAL A 14 21.57 34.24 -16.02
N LEU A 15 20.65 35.13 -16.40
CA LEU A 15 19.21 34.85 -16.33
C LEU A 15 18.81 33.67 -17.23
N LEU A 16 19.36 33.61 -18.44
CA LEU A 16 19.08 32.49 -19.37
C LEU A 16 19.57 31.16 -18.79
N ILE A 17 20.80 31.15 -18.23
CA ILE A 17 21.34 29.93 -17.58
C ILE A 17 20.47 29.53 -16.37
N ALA A 18 20.03 30.49 -15.56
CA ALA A 18 19.17 30.19 -14.41
C ALA A 18 17.82 29.56 -14.81
N VAL A 19 17.19 30.08 -15.86
CA VAL A 19 15.94 29.55 -16.41
C VAL A 19 16.13 28.12 -16.93
N VAL A 20 17.21 27.86 -17.67
CA VAL A 20 17.53 26.51 -18.17
C VAL A 20 17.73 25.51 -17.03
N LEU A 21 18.48 25.90 -15.99
CA LEU A 21 18.70 25.06 -14.81
C LEU A 21 17.39 24.79 -14.07
N LEU A 22 16.51 25.79 -13.93
CA LEU A 22 15.21 25.63 -13.30
C LEU A 22 14.33 24.61 -14.05
N ILE A 23 14.29 24.71 -15.38
CA ILE A 23 13.54 23.74 -16.21
C ILE A 23 14.10 22.33 -16.03
N LEU A 24 15.42 22.15 -16.04
CA LEU A 24 16.07 20.86 -15.83
C LEU A 24 15.76 20.28 -14.44
N CYS A 25 15.79 21.12 -13.40
CA CYS A 25 15.41 20.68 -12.05
C CYS A 25 13.95 20.23 -11.97
N LEU A 26 13.02 21.00 -12.54
CA LEU A 26 11.60 20.65 -12.54
C LEU A 26 11.32 19.37 -13.33
N THR A 27 11.96 19.19 -14.49
CA THR A 27 11.82 17.95 -15.27
C THR A 27 12.41 16.75 -14.53
N TYR A 28 13.56 16.89 -13.88
CA TYR A 28 14.14 15.83 -13.06
C TYR A 28 13.23 15.42 -11.90
N ILE A 29 12.70 16.40 -11.14
CA ILE A 29 11.75 16.15 -10.06
C ILE A 29 10.48 15.45 -10.60
N GLY A 30 9.95 15.91 -11.74
CA GLY A 30 8.80 15.31 -12.39
C GLY A 30 9.03 13.83 -12.75
N ILE A 31 10.20 13.49 -13.29
CA ILE A 31 10.57 12.10 -13.61
C ILE A 31 10.70 11.27 -12.35
N VAL A 32 11.36 11.79 -11.30
CA VAL A 32 11.53 11.07 -10.02
C VAL A 32 10.18 10.78 -9.35
N ILE A 33 9.25 11.73 -9.37
CA ILE A 33 7.90 11.52 -8.82
C ILE A 33 7.11 10.53 -9.67
N SER A 34 7.22 10.61 -11.00
CA SER A 34 6.52 9.72 -11.92
C SER A 34 7.03 8.28 -11.85
N SER A 35 8.34 8.07 -11.66
CA SER A 35 8.91 6.73 -11.55
C SER A 35 8.63 6.05 -10.20
N LYS A 36 8.27 6.80 -9.15
CA LYS A 36 7.84 6.23 -7.86
C LYS A 36 6.42 5.62 -7.88
N LYS A 37 5.64 5.82 -8.94
CA LYS A 37 4.29 5.25 -9.05
C LYS A 37 4.24 3.71 -9.18
N ASN A 38 5.38 3.04 -9.28
CA ASN A 38 5.45 1.58 -9.41
C ASN A 38 5.88 0.84 -8.13
N VAL A 39 6.10 1.57 -7.04
CA VAL A 39 6.27 0.94 -5.72
C VAL A 39 4.96 1.22 -4.99
N GLY A 40 4.21 0.17 -4.68
CA GLY A 40 2.87 0.21 -4.06
C GLY A 40 2.78 0.93 -2.72
N GLU A 41 3.17 2.20 -2.69
CA GLU A 41 2.77 3.13 -1.66
C GLU A 41 1.38 3.64 -2.06
N SER A 42 0.37 3.16 -1.39
CA SER A 42 -0.94 3.77 -1.37
C SER A 42 -0.76 5.26 -1.08
N VAL A 43 -0.93 6.09 -2.10
CA VAL A 43 -1.17 7.51 -1.88
C VAL A 43 -2.34 7.56 -0.92
N SER A 44 -2.09 7.98 0.31
CA SER A 44 -3.16 8.18 1.28
C SER A 44 -4.06 9.29 0.75
N ASP A 45 -5.13 8.89 0.06
CA ASP A 45 -6.23 9.78 -0.23
C ASP A 45 -6.71 10.36 1.10
N PHE A 46 -6.78 11.67 1.18
CA PHE A 46 -7.40 12.32 2.34
C PHE A 46 -8.91 12.38 2.11
N PRO A 47 -9.73 11.86 2.98
CA PRO A 47 -9.45 11.31 4.32
C PRO A 47 -8.79 9.93 4.26
N PRO A 48 -7.95 9.56 5.28
CA PRO A 48 -7.20 8.32 5.27
C PRO A 48 -8.18 7.16 5.11
N THR A 49 -8.12 6.51 3.95
CA THR A 49 -8.86 5.28 3.72
C THR A 49 -8.27 4.24 4.66
N LYS A 50 -9.13 3.58 5.43
CA LYS A 50 -8.69 2.47 6.27
C LYS A 50 -7.95 1.48 5.37
N SER A 51 -6.78 1.04 5.81
CA SER A 51 -6.07 -0.04 5.14
C SER A 51 -7.01 -1.25 5.03
N SER A 52 -7.13 -1.81 3.84
CA SER A 52 -7.91 -3.03 3.63
C SER A 52 -7.27 -4.24 4.31
N CYS A 53 -5.98 -4.17 4.60
CA CYS A 53 -5.20 -5.23 5.27
C CYS A 53 -4.60 -4.73 6.58
N PRO A 54 -4.29 -5.66 7.53
CA PRO A 54 -3.54 -5.36 8.74
C PRO A 54 -2.19 -4.69 8.45
N ASP A 55 -1.64 -3.99 9.44
CA ASP A 55 -0.37 -3.29 9.31
C ASP A 55 0.77 -4.24 8.92
N ASN A 56 1.57 -3.83 7.96
CA ASN A 56 2.69 -4.59 7.38
C ASN A 56 2.33 -5.88 6.62
N TRP A 57 1.05 -6.15 6.39
CA TRP A 57 0.64 -7.24 5.52
C TRP A 57 0.66 -6.79 4.06
N GLU A 58 1.00 -7.72 3.17
CA GLU A 58 0.98 -7.46 1.74
C GLU A 58 -0.46 -7.56 1.19
N ALA A 59 -0.87 -6.58 0.40
CA ALA A 59 -2.14 -6.60 -0.32
C ALA A 59 -1.91 -7.12 -1.74
N LYS A 60 -2.62 -8.19 -2.12
CA LYS A 60 -2.55 -8.80 -3.45
C LYS A 60 -3.90 -8.68 -4.16
N THR A 61 -3.89 -8.04 -5.32
CA THR A 61 -5.09 -7.94 -6.16
C THR A 61 -5.17 -9.15 -7.08
N VAL A 62 -6.29 -9.85 -7.04
CA VAL A 62 -6.57 -10.99 -7.92
C VAL A 62 -7.83 -10.69 -8.72
N ASP A 63 -7.73 -10.80 -10.04
CA ASP A 63 -8.89 -10.72 -10.93
C ASP A 63 -9.59 -12.09 -10.97
N THR A 64 -10.82 -12.10 -10.53
CA THR A 64 -11.68 -13.29 -10.60
C THR A 64 -12.92 -12.95 -11.44
N ASN A 65 -12.93 -13.41 -12.68
CA ASN A 65 -14.04 -13.19 -13.63
C ASN A 65 -14.31 -11.69 -13.96
N GLY A 66 -13.27 -10.86 -14.08
CA GLY A 66 -13.40 -9.44 -14.38
C GLY A 66 -13.75 -8.57 -13.16
N VAL A 67 -13.69 -9.15 -11.96
CA VAL A 67 -13.84 -8.40 -10.70
C VAL A 67 -12.50 -8.46 -9.96
N GLU A 68 -11.88 -7.29 -9.83
CA GLU A 68 -10.67 -7.14 -9.01
C GLU A 68 -11.02 -7.20 -7.52
N LYS A 69 -10.42 -8.14 -6.81
CA LYS A 69 -10.54 -8.25 -5.35
C LYS A 69 -9.17 -8.14 -4.70
N VAL A 70 -9.14 -7.46 -3.57
CA VAL A 70 -7.94 -7.31 -2.74
C VAL A 70 -7.94 -8.40 -1.67
N TYR A 71 -6.89 -9.18 -1.64
CA TYR A 71 -6.63 -10.20 -0.64
C TYR A 71 -5.42 -9.80 0.19
N CYS A 72 -5.44 -10.09 1.47
CA CYS A 72 -4.32 -9.84 2.36
C CYS A 72 -3.51 -11.12 2.50
N VAL A 73 -2.24 -11.06 2.11
CA VAL A 73 -1.32 -12.21 2.20
C VAL A 73 -0.91 -12.39 3.65
N LEU A 74 -1.01 -13.62 4.15
CA LEU A 74 -0.54 -13.94 5.48
C LEU A 74 0.98 -13.87 5.52
N PRO A 75 1.54 -13.13 6.48
CA PRO A 75 2.98 -13.00 6.62
C PRO A 75 3.61 -14.32 7.07
N ASN A 76 4.87 -14.53 6.69
CA ASN A 76 5.69 -15.63 7.18
C ASN A 76 6.21 -15.35 8.60
N GLU A 77 6.74 -16.39 9.27
CA GLU A 77 7.25 -16.33 10.64
C GLU A 77 8.26 -15.21 10.90
N ASP A 78 9.08 -14.90 9.90
CA ASP A 78 10.12 -13.87 9.99
C ASP A 78 9.60 -12.44 9.77
N GLN A 79 8.32 -12.28 9.43
CA GLN A 79 7.73 -10.98 9.13
C GLN A 79 7.11 -10.33 10.36
N LYS A 80 6.91 -9.00 10.27
CA LYS A 80 6.27 -8.24 11.33
C LYS A 80 4.76 -8.47 11.33
N ASN A 81 4.17 -8.36 12.54
CA ASN A 81 2.73 -8.39 12.74
C ASN A 81 2.05 -9.72 12.35
N VAL A 82 2.74 -10.81 12.64
CA VAL A 82 2.24 -12.18 12.39
C VAL A 82 1.20 -12.59 13.43
N GLY A 83 1.32 -12.07 14.66
CA GLY A 83 0.46 -12.44 15.78
C GLY A 83 0.55 -13.92 16.12
N ASN A 84 -0.56 -14.47 16.62
CA ASN A 84 -0.69 -15.89 16.98
C ASN A 84 -1.20 -16.76 15.79
N LEU A 85 -1.10 -16.26 14.56
CA LEU A 85 -1.63 -16.94 13.39
C LEU A 85 -0.83 -18.19 12.98
N LEU A 86 0.43 -18.28 13.42
CA LEU A 86 1.30 -19.43 13.12
C LEU A 86 0.85 -20.70 13.83
N ASP A 87 0.44 -20.61 15.10
CA ASP A 87 -0.10 -21.74 15.84
C ASP A 87 -1.38 -22.30 15.18
N VAL A 88 -2.05 -21.47 14.42
CA VAL A 88 -3.20 -21.78 13.60
C VAL A 88 -2.83 -22.62 12.38
N TYR A 89 -1.58 -22.55 11.90
CA TYR A 89 -1.13 -23.25 10.71
C TYR A 89 -0.66 -24.68 10.95
N GLU A 90 0.03 -24.92 12.05
CA GLU A 90 0.57 -26.26 12.34
C GLU A 90 -0.55 -27.27 12.68
N ASN A 91 -1.65 -26.82 13.27
CA ASN A 91 -2.76 -27.69 13.66
C ASN A 91 -3.95 -27.70 12.68
N GLY A 92 -3.94 -26.90 11.62
CA GLY A 92 -4.95 -26.93 10.54
C GLY A 92 -6.39 -26.55 10.94
N THR A 93 -6.66 -26.32 12.23
CA THR A 93 -8.01 -26.20 12.77
C THR A 93 -8.53 -24.78 12.88
N ASN A 94 -7.67 -23.76 13.03
CA ASN A 94 -8.13 -22.40 13.25
C ASN A 94 -8.10 -21.51 12.00
N ALA A 95 -7.21 -21.76 11.05
CA ALA A 95 -7.16 -20.98 9.80
C ALA A 95 -8.46 -21.16 8.99
N SER A 96 -9.02 -22.35 8.97
CA SER A 96 -10.30 -22.64 8.33
C SER A 96 -11.49 -21.94 8.99
N ASN A 97 -11.36 -21.49 10.23
CA ASN A 97 -12.39 -20.76 10.96
C ASN A 97 -12.31 -19.23 10.76
N THR A 98 -11.27 -18.73 10.08
CA THR A 98 -11.18 -17.30 9.74
C THR A 98 -12.02 -17.01 8.50
N TYR A 99 -12.96 -16.08 8.62
CA TYR A 99 -13.77 -15.66 7.49
C TYR A 99 -12.89 -15.16 6.35
N GLY A 100 -13.16 -15.63 5.14
CA GLY A 100 -12.44 -15.20 3.95
C GLY A 100 -11.07 -15.84 3.75
N TYR A 101 -10.65 -16.79 4.61
CA TYR A 101 -9.42 -17.54 4.39
C TYR A 101 -9.48 -18.35 3.08
N ASN A 102 -8.42 -18.28 2.30
CA ASN A 102 -8.28 -19.06 1.06
C ASN A 102 -6.81 -19.45 0.83
N SER A 103 -6.59 -20.73 0.56
CA SER A 103 -5.26 -21.28 0.27
C SER A 103 -5.05 -21.58 -1.22
N GLU A 104 -6.08 -21.41 -2.06
CA GLU A 104 -6.03 -21.80 -3.48
C GLU A 104 -5.89 -20.62 -4.43
N ILE A 105 -6.60 -19.51 -4.13
CA ILE A 105 -6.70 -18.35 -5.04
C ILE A 105 -5.33 -17.69 -5.30
N ALA A 106 -4.45 -17.67 -4.32
CA ALA A 106 -3.14 -17.04 -4.42
C ALA A 106 -1.97 -18.01 -4.21
N SER A 107 -2.23 -19.32 -4.43
CA SER A 107 -1.20 -20.37 -4.24
C SER A 107 0.16 -20.01 -4.84
N PRO A 108 1.28 -20.22 -4.14
CA PRO A 108 1.43 -20.94 -2.86
C PRO A 108 1.12 -20.12 -1.59
N GLU A 109 0.80 -18.84 -1.72
CA GLU A 109 0.55 -17.96 -0.59
C GLU A 109 -0.86 -18.19 -0.03
N LYS A 110 -0.99 -18.07 1.29
CA LYS A 110 -2.27 -18.13 1.99
C LYS A 110 -2.78 -16.71 2.16
N VAL A 111 -4.07 -16.48 1.91
CA VAL A 111 -4.64 -15.13 1.91
C VAL A 111 -5.95 -15.09 2.70
N ILE A 112 -6.28 -13.90 3.18
CA ILE A 112 -7.58 -13.60 3.82
C ILE A 112 -8.28 -12.50 3.02
N ASP A 113 -9.55 -12.73 2.69
CA ASP A 113 -10.46 -11.74 2.12
C ASP A 113 -11.22 -11.03 3.26
N PHE A 114 -10.76 -9.86 3.64
CA PHE A 114 -11.43 -9.05 4.66
C PHE A 114 -12.67 -8.29 4.12
N GLU A 115 -12.94 -8.35 2.82
CA GLU A 115 -14.17 -7.85 2.22
C GLU A 115 -15.26 -8.92 2.11
N ASN A 116 -14.97 -10.14 2.59
CA ASN A 116 -15.94 -11.23 2.58
C ASN A 116 -17.20 -10.84 3.37
N PRO A 117 -18.43 -11.06 2.82
CA PRO A 117 -19.67 -10.71 3.48
C PRO A 117 -19.87 -11.36 4.88
N LEU A 118 -19.19 -12.43 5.17
CA LEU A 118 -19.24 -13.11 6.48
C LEU A 118 -18.70 -12.23 7.61
N TRP A 119 -17.87 -11.23 7.31
CA TRP A 119 -17.44 -10.24 8.30
C TRP A 119 -18.56 -9.31 8.75
N ALA A 120 -19.68 -9.24 8.02
CA ALA A 120 -20.89 -8.49 8.39
C ALA A 120 -21.93 -9.39 9.12
N ALA A 121 -21.66 -10.68 9.28
CA ALA A 121 -22.57 -11.61 9.95
C ALA A 121 -22.65 -11.32 11.47
N GLN A 122 -23.71 -11.78 12.11
CA GLN A 122 -23.90 -11.71 13.57
C GLN A 122 -24.23 -10.32 14.17
N GLY A 123 -24.76 -9.39 13.38
CA GLY A 123 -25.29 -8.10 13.89
C GLY A 123 -24.22 -7.11 14.37
N LYS A 124 -22.95 -7.35 14.07
CA LYS A 124 -21.85 -6.41 14.28
C LYS A 124 -21.44 -5.78 12.95
N THR A 125 -20.88 -4.58 13.01
CA THR A 125 -20.28 -3.99 11.82
C THR A 125 -19.03 -4.77 11.42
N PRO A 126 -18.70 -4.87 10.09
CA PRO A 126 -17.51 -5.56 9.64
C PRO A 126 -16.23 -5.08 10.33
N ASP A 127 -16.11 -3.77 10.54
CA ASP A 127 -14.97 -3.15 11.21
C ASP A 127 -14.80 -3.64 12.66
N CYS A 128 -15.92 -3.74 13.41
CA CYS A 128 -15.86 -4.26 14.79
C CYS A 128 -15.47 -5.73 14.83
N GLN A 129 -15.89 -6.52 13.86
CA GLN A 129 -15.51 -7.93 13.79
C GLN A 129 -14.05 -8.11 13.40
N LYS A 130 -13.57 -7.37 12.41
CA LYS A 130 -12.17 -7.35 11.99
C LYS A 130 -11.26 -6.95 13.16
N LYS A 131 -11.64 -5.88 13.89
CA LYS A 131 -10.91 -5.43 15.07
C LYS A 131 -10.88 -6.51 16.16
N ALA A 132 -12.02 -7.10 16.49
CA ALA A 132 -12.09 -8.17 17.50
C ALA A 132 -11.26 -9.40 17.08
N TRP A 133 -11.24 -9.74 15.79
CA TRP A 133 -10.39 -10.80 15.25
C TRP A 133 -8.90 -10.45 15.37
N ALA A 134 -8.52 -9.22 15.01
CA ALA A 134 -7.15 -8.74 15.11
C ALA A 134 -6.66 -8.78 16.57
N ASP A 135 -7.46 -8.25 17.50
CA ASP A 135 -7.16 -8.27 18.94
C ASP A 135 -7.05 -9.71 19.48
N SER A 136 -7.88 -10.65 19.02
CA SER A 136 -7.84 -12.06 19.46
C SER A 136 -6.64 -12.84 18.91
N ASN A 137 -6.07 -12.39 17.79
CA ASN A 137 -4.92 -13.03 17.16
C ASN A 137 -3.61 -12.24 17.34
N ASP A 138 -3.62 -11.20 18.17
CA ASP A 138 -2.44 -10.36 18.44
C ASP A 138 -1.87 -9.68 17.18
N VAL A 139 -2.77 -9.31 16.24
CA VAL A 139 -2.47 -8.64 14.99
C VAL A 139 -2.76 -7.14 15.11
N LEU A 140 -1.82 -6.30 14.74
CA LEU A 140 -2.00 -4.85 14.70
C LEU A 140 -2.79 -4.42 13.45
N TRP A 141 -3.83 -3.58 13.68
CA TRP A 141 -4.66 -3.04 12.60
C TRP A 141 -5.27 -1.69 12.94
#